data_247995c1215f3e038fbc288bec44176d
#
_entry.id   247995c1215f3e038fbc288bec44176d
#
_cell.length_a   1.000
_cell.length_b   1.000
_cell.length_c   1.000
_cell.angle_alpha   90.00
_cell.angle_beta   90.00
_cell.angle_gamma   90.00
#
_symmetry.space_group_name_H-M   'P 1'
#
loop_
_entity.id
_entity.type
_entity.pdbx_description
1 polymer ?
#
loop_
_entity_poly.entity_id
_entity_poly.type
_entity_poly.pdbx_seq_one_letter_code
_entity_poly.pdbx_strand_id
1 'polypeptide(L)'
;MTPNDTPGSGQFPAPLPPPPGGLLHLIMRYRFLIVSLVVVLFFGLLFAWGGRRGGSTPPESAEFSVVAAPHGEPAPTVPKEQELKPLMPAPPKGAHEAGTPAKPSLQGTHEPALAPAPPKAGSSHVPPAPALVTPPREPVKGEVFTQALIKIIDDQVNKPWFGWRPNTIVFGKMGLTDNVNNIQLGVLEVTRRTVVVLNEHMTRFATTEAYDPRVNEAMNFFMVSPDKYWFPSASGKYREAAQDLEKYIGGLKVGRARFYSRVDYLIALLSNYKDLLGSSFHNLLKDTEADGQPVSWFMVDDYFYYSQGIALAMAEMLEAVTKEFHQELQKKNAHKLLEDAIHALHGASHLSPWVVTNGAKDGILANHRANMSTYIGEAEHVISTMMSQLATN
;
A
#
# COMPACT_ATOMS: atom_id res chain seq x y z
N MET A 1 -24.34 32.62 -76.93
CA MET A 1 -24.79 31.43 -77.67
C MET A 1 -23.81 30.31 -77.39
N THR A 2 -24.37 29.25 -76.81
CA THR A 2 -23.81 27.89 -76.74
C THR A 2 -22.73 27.57 -75.74
N PRO A 3 -22.52 26.30 -75.37
CA PRO A 3 -23.31 25.74 -74.27
C PRO A 3 -22.40 25.12 -73.23
N ASN A 4 -23.01 24.74 -72.09
CA ASN A 4 -22.57 23.85 -71.05
C ASN A 4 -21.55 22.78 -71.42
N ASP A 5 -20.43 22.78 -70.66
CA ASP A 5 -19.63 21.58 -70.43
C ASP A 5 -19.61 21.27 -68.93
N THR A 6 -20.31 20.23 -68.56
CA THR A 6 -20.31 19.60 -67.24
C THR A 6 -19.07 18.72 -67.14
N PRO A 7 -18.19 18.87 -66.13
CA PRO A 7 -17.08 17.96 -65.95
C PRO A 7 -17.60 16.60 -65.35
N GLY A 8 -17.16 15.53 -66.00
CA GLY A 8 -17.52 14.18 -65.72
C GLY A 8 -17.18 13.73 -64.29
N SER A 9 -18.04 12.94 -63.75
CA SER A 9 -17.90 12.17 -62.52
C SER A 9 -16.67 11.23 -62.60
N GLY A 10 -15.55 11.64 -61.98
CA GLY A 10 -14.42 10.77 -61.79
C GLY A 10 -14.76 9.62 -60.86
N GLN A 11 -14.94 8.44 -61.42
CA GLN A 11 -14.97 7.19 -60.62
C GLN A 11 -13.63 7.01 -59.96
N PHE A 12 -13.58 7.06 -58.61
CA PHE A 12 -12.43 6.64 -57.83
C PHE A 12 -12.24 5.15 -58.04
N PRO A 13 -10.97 4.71 -58.28
CA PRO A 13 -10.68 3.27 -58.38
C PRO A 13 -10.97 2.58 -57.03
N ALA A 14 -11.57 1.38 -57.11
CA ALA A 14 -11.87 0.57 -55.96
C ALA A 14 -10.61 0.34 -55.09
N PRO A 15 -10.75 0.36 -53.75
CA PRO A 15 -9.61 0.12 -52.86
C PRO A 15 -9.02 -1.26 -53.11
N LEU A 16 -7.70 -1.33 -53.22
CA LEU A 16 -6.96 -2.56 -53.39
C LEU A 16 -7.26 -3.55 -52.25
N PRO A 17 -7.40 -4.85 -52.51
CA PRO A 17 -7.58 -5.84 -51.46
C PRO A 17 -6.37 -5.78 -50.49
N PRO A 18 -6.58 -5.98 -49.17
CA PRO A 18 -5.51 -5.95 -48.21
C PRO A 18 -4.50 -7.09 -48.53
N PRO A 19 -3.18 -6.84 -48.33
CA PRO A 19 -2.16 -7.84 -48.63
C PRO A 19 -2.41 -9.10 -47.77
N PRO A 20 -2.11 -10.30 -48.29
CA PRO A 20 -2.27 -11.55 -47.55
C PRO A 20 -1.48 -11.45 -46.25
N GLY A 21 -2.14 -11.79 -45.13
CA GLY A 21 -1.65 -11.62 -43.80
C GLY A 21 -0.22 -12.13 -43.61
N GLY A 22 0.69 -11.19 -43.45
CA GLY A 22 2.09 -11.47 -43.22
C GLY A 22 2.33 -12.22 -41.89
N LEU A 23 3.56 -12.67 -41.69
CA LEU A 23 4.05 -13.35 -40.48
C LEU A 23 3.49 -12.76 -39.16
N LEU A 24 3.31 -11.46 -39.12
CA LEU A 24 2.73 -10.75 -37.96
C LEU A 24 1.28 -11.15 -37.64
N HIS A 25 0.45 -11.38 -38.68
CA HIS A 25 -0.94 -11.82 -38.50
C HIS A 25 -1.01 -13.28 -38.03
N LEU A 26 -0.07 -14.12 -38.50
CA LEU A 26 0.07 -15.48 -38.03
C LEU A 26 0.52 -15.53 -36.57
N ILE A 27 1.48 -14.71 -36.18
CA ILE A 27 1.95 -14.54 -34.77
C ILE A 27 0.82 -14.08 -33.87
N MET A 28 0.01 -13.09 -34.30
CA MET A 28 -1.12 -12.62 -33.50
C MET A 28 -2.23 -13.68 -33.33
N ARG A 29 -2.47 -14.50 -34.38
CA ARG A 29 -3.49 -15.56 -34.35
C ARG A 29 -3.09 -16.73 -33.45
N TYR A 30 -1.80 -17.03 -33.38
CA TYR A 30 -1.27 -18.16 -32.62
C TYR A 30 -0.51 -17.75 -31.36
N ARG A 31 -0.60 -16.47 -30.95
CA ARG A 31 0.12 -15.94 -29.79
C ARG A 31 -0.02 -16.78 -28.52
N PHE A 32 -1.21 -17.29 -28.23
CA PHE A 32 -1.44 -18.15 -27.06
C PHE A 32 -0.76 -19.52 -27.21
N LEU A 33 -0.77 -20.11 -28.39
CA LEU A 33 -0.08 -21.38 -28.64
C LEU A 33 1.44 -21.22 -28.61
N ILE A 34 1.96 -20.12 -29.13
CA ILE A 34 3.40 -19.80 -29.10
C ILE A 34 3.84 -19.54 -27.64
N VAL A 35 3.11 -18.75 -26.89
CA VAL A 35 3.40 -18.51 -25.47
C VAL A 35 3.32 -19.82 -24.67
N SER A 36 2.29 -20.62 -24.86
CA SER A 36 2.16 -21.92 -24.19
C SER A 36 3.32 -22.86 -24.54
N LEU A 37 3.72 -22.90 -25.80
CA LEU A 37 4.84 -23.73 -26.23
C LEU A 37 6.18 -23.27 -25.64
N VAL A 38 6.42 -21.95 -25.61
CA VAL A 38 7.60 -21.35 -24.97
C VAL A 38 7.63 -21.66 -23.48
N VAL A 39 6.49 -21.54 -22.79
CA VAL A 39 6.36 -21.86 -21.36
C VAL A 39 6.66 -23.35 -21.11
N VAL A 40 6.08 -24.27 -21.93
CA VAL A 40 6.31 -25.70 -21.76
C VAL A 40 7.78 -26.05 -22.04
N LEU A 41 8.40 -25.46 -23.06
CA LEU A 41 9.82 -25.68 -23.38
C LEU A 41 10.72 -25.10 -22.27
N PHE A 42 10.38 -23.96 -21.72
CA PHE A 42 11.12 -23.34 -20.62
C PHE A 42 11.07 -24.21 -19.35
N PHE A 43 9.89 -24.68 -18.95
CA PHE A 43 9.74 -25.59 -17.82
C PHE A 43 10.38 -26.96 -18.07
N GLY A 44 10.31 -27.47 -19.30
CA GLY A 44 10.99 -28.72 -19.70
C GLY A 44 12.51 -28.61 -19.60
N LEU A 45 13.09 -27.48 -20.01
CA LEU A 45 14.53 -27.18 -19.87
C LEU A 45 14.94 -26.99 -18.39
N LEU A 46 14.15 -26.33 -17.61
CA LEU A 46 14.38 -26.19 -16.15
C LEU A 46 14.36 -27.54 -15.44
N PHE A 47 13.41 -28.43 -15.80
CA PHE A 47 13.32 -29.77 -15.23
C PHE A 47 14.50 -30.66 -15.64
N ALA A 48 14.94 -30.58 -16.91
CA ALA A 48 16.11 -31.29 -17.42
C ALA A 48 17.42 -30.76 -16.80
N TRP A 49 17.50 -29.48 -16.46
CA TRP A 49 18.68 -28.88 -15.83
C TRP A 49 18.71 -29.08 -14.29
N GLY A 50 17.54 -29.05 -13.65
CA GLY A 50 17.38 -29.32 -12.21
C GLY A 50 17.72 -30.76 -11.82
N GLY A 51 17.50 -31.72 -12.71
CA GLY A 51 17.82 -33.14 -12.51
C GLY A 51 19.32 -33.45 -12.49
N ARG A 52 20.20 -32.50 -12.85
CA ARG A 52 21.67 -32.70 -12.91
C ARG A 52 22.48 -32.11 -11.74
N ARG A 53 21.85 -31.43 -10.78
CA ARG A 53 22.53 -30.90 -9.59
C ARG A 53 21.95 -31.49 -8.34
N GLY A 54 22.41 -32.66 -7.96
CA GLY A 54 22.32 -33.14 -6.59
C GLY A 54 23.31 -32.36 -5.73
N GLY A 55 22.82 -31.76 -4.66
CA GLY A 55 23.60 -31.35 -3.51
C GLY A 55 24.24 -29.95 -3.58
N SER A 56 23.47 -28.92 -3.30
CA SER A 56 23.94 -27.75 -2.59
C SER A 56 22.76 -27.14 -1.80
N THR A 57 22.97 -26.91 -0.53
CA THR A 57 22.07 -26.22 0.39
C THR A 57 21.56 -24.91 -0.21
N PRO A 58 20.27 -24.53 0.02
CA PRO A 58 19.77 -23.25 -0.42
C PRO A 58 20.55 -22.12 0.25
N PRO A 59 20.85 -21.02 -0.44
CA PRO A 59 21.38 -19.85 0.21
C PRO A 59 20.31 -19.31 1.18
N GLU A 60 20.74 -19.10 2.39
CA GLU A 60 20.02 -18.42 3.47
C GLU A 60 19.41 -17.14 2.92
N SER A 61 18.11 -16.97 3.12
CA SER A 61 17.34 -15.80 2.72
C SER A 61 18.07 -14.54 3.22
N ALA A 62 18.45 -13.67 2.29
CA ALA A 62 18.98 -12.36 2.61
C ALA A 62 17.92 -11.60 3.44
N GLU A 63 18.14 -11.54 4.75
CA GLU A 63 17.44 -10.60 5.60
C GLU A 63 17.73 -9.20 5.07
N PHE A 64 16.68 -8.50 4.68
CA PHE A 64 16.73 -7.09 4.37
C PHE A 64 17.04 -6.36 5.68
N SER A 65 18.32 -6.26 6.01
CA SER A 65 18.78 -5.41 7.11
C SER A 65 18.53 -3.97 6.71
N VAL A 66 17.58 -3.34 7.40
CA VAL A 66 17.45 -1.88 7.41
C VAL A 66 18.75 -1.33 7.95
N VAL A 67 19.65 -0.91 7.06
CA VAL A 67 20.87 -0.21 7.44
C VAL A 67 20.46 1.18 7.90
N ALA A 68 20.43 1.37 9.23
CA ALA A 68 20.39 2.70 9.82
C ALA A 68 21.64 3.47 9.34
N ALA A 69 21.43 4.69 8.89
CA ALA A 69 22.50 5.60 8.47
C ALA A 69 23.52 5.79 9.60
N PRO A 70 24.81 5.85 9.32
CA PRO A 70 25.82 6.10 10.33
C PRO A 70 25.82 7.58 10.72
N HIS A 71 25.27 7.91 11.87
CA HIS A 71 25.60 9.16 12.53
C HIS A 71 27.01 9.02 13.14
N GLY A 72 27.97 9.69 12.54
CA GLY A 72 29.28 9.85 13.12
C GLY A 72 29.27 10.89 14.23
N GLU A 73 29.56 10.42 15.45
CA GLU A 73 30.44 11.06 16.42
C GLU A 73 30.64 10.10 17.60
N PRO A 74 31.87 9.93 18.13
CA PRO A 74 32.11 8.98 19.20
C PRO A 74 31.64 9.58 20.53
N ALA A 75 30.67 8.93 21.15
CA ALA A 75 30.26 9.23 22.50
C ALA A 75 31.29 8.69 23.51
N PRO A 76 31.48 9.37 24.67
CA PRO A 76 32.48 8.99 25.67
C PRO A 76 32.12 7.67 26.37
N THR A 77 33.12 6.87 26.62
CA THR A 77 33.09 5.60 27.35
C THR A 77 32.48 5.76 28.73
N VAL A 78 31.39 5.07 29.00
CA VAL A 78 30.77 4.89 30.32
C VAL A 78 31.19 3.51 30.89
N PRO A 79 31.52 3.39 32.17
CA PRO A 79 32.00 2.16 32.78
C PRO A 79 30.90 1.09 32.87
N LYS A 80 31.32 -0.17 32.77
CA LYS A 80 30.50 -1.37 32.97
C LYS A 80 29.79 -1.30 34.31
N GLU A 81 28.46 -1.25 34.29
CA GLU A 81 27.64 -1.42 35.48
C GLU A 81 26.82 -2.70 35.40
N GLN A 82 26.82 -3.35 36.48
CA GLN A 82 26.32 -4.61 36.94
C GLN A 82 24.95 -5.03 36.42
N GLU A 83 24.93 -6.33 36.12
CA GLU A 83 23.77 -7.20 35.88
C GLU A 83 22.73 -7.06 36.99
N LEU A 84 21.62 -6.38 36.74
CA LEU A 84 20.42 -6.35 37.59
C LEU A 84 19.42 -7.36 37.09
N LYS A 85 19.26 -8.46 37.84
CA LYS A 85 18.15 -9.42 37.67
C LYS A 85 16.79 -8.72 37.83
N PRO A 86 15.79 -9.01 36.98
CA PRO A 86 14.43 -8.56 37.21
C PRO A 86 13.81 -9.32 38.39
N LEU A 87 13.44 -8.60 39.41
CA LEU A 87 12.62 -9.09 40.53
C LEU A 87 11.17 -9.11 40.11
N MET A 88 10.63 -10.28 39.77
CA MET A 88 9.19 -10.48 39.66
C MET A 88 8.58 -10.67 41.05
N PRO A 89 7.54 -9.94 41.44
CA PRO A 89 6.75 -10.30 42.60
C PRO A 89 5.79 -11.46 42.26
N ALA A 90 5.83 -12.49 43.12
CA ALA A 90 4.94 -13.63 43.09
C ALA A 90 3.49 -13.25 43.40
N PRO A 91 2.47 -13.93 42.81
CA PRO A 91 1.08 -13.72 43.15
C PRO A 91 0.75 -14.36 44.52
N PRO A 92 -0.15 -13.75 45.33
CA PRO A 92 -0.54 -14.33 46.59
C PRO A 92 -1.46 -15.54 46.39
N LYS A 93 -1.11 -16.64 47.04
CA LYS A 93 -2.00 -17.79 47.29
C LYS A 93 -3.04 -17.40 48.32
N GLY A 94 -4.30 -17.62 48.03
CA GLY A 94 -5.39 -17.54 48.98
C GLY A 94 -6.59 -18.29 48.43
N ALA A 95 -6.75 -19.53 48.92
CA ALA A 95 -7.91 -20.37 48.69
C ALA A 95 -9.12 -19.84 49.42
N HIS A 96 -10.30 -19.92 48.81
CA HIS A 96 -11.50 -20.40 49.48
C HIS A 96 -12.53 -20.91 48.48
N GLU A 97 -12.98 -22.11 48.76
CA GLU A 97 -14.05 -22.87 48.14
C GLU A 97 -15.42 -22.23 48.36
N ALA A 98 -16.32 -22.75 47.56
CA ALA A 98 -17.73 -23.00 47.78
C ALA A 98 -18.75 -21.96 47.26
N GLY A 99 -19.64 -22.49 46.46
CA GLY A 99 -20.98 -21.94 46.37
C GLY A 99 -21.61 -21.94 44.98
N THR A 100 -22.02 -23.11 44.49
CA THR A 100 -23.06 -23.22 43.46
C THR A 100 -24.42 -22.89 44.09
N PRO A 101 -25.26 -22.11 43.49
CA PRO A 101 -26.71 -22.33 43.59
C PRO A 101 -27.40 -22.48 42.25
N ALA A 102 -27.99 -23.62 42.15
CA ALA A 102 -29.28 -24.02 41.60
C ALA A 102 -30.03 -23.07 40.66
N LYS A 103 -30.40 -23.69 39.58
CA LYS A 103 -31.42 -23.37 38.59
C LYS A 103 -32.81 -23.43 39.21
N PRO A 104 -33.74 -22.53 38.95
CA PRO A 104 -35.15 -22.84 39.05
C PRO A 104 -35.76 -23.04 37.65
N SER A 105 -36.29 -24.24 37.47
CA SER A 105 -37.29 -24.56 36.45
C SER A 105 -38.66 -24.05 36.94
N LEU A 106 -39.40 -23.39 36.05
CA LEU A 106 -40.84 -23.29 36.15
C LEU A 106 -41.46 -23.51 34.78
N GLN A 107 -42.13 -24.65 34.68
CA GLN A 107 -43.16 -24.95 33.70
C GLN A 107 -44.37 -24.03 33.93
N GLY A 108 -44.99 -23.61 32.86
CA GLY A 108 -46.27 -22.91 32.88
C GLY A 108 -46.82 -22.80 31.47
N THR A 109 -47.47 -23.82 31.01
CA THR A 109 -48.39 -23.87 29.87
C THR A 109 -49.56 -22.94 30.11
N HIS A 110 -49.79 -22.00 29.20
CA HIS A 110 -51.13 -21.46 28.86
C HIS A 110 -51.17 -21.01 27.42
N GLU A 111 -51.91 -21.73 26.63
CA GLU A 111 -52.43 -21.36 25.33
C GLU A 111 -53.65 -20.45 25.55
N PRO A 112 -53.79 -19.33 24.83
CA PRO A 112 -55.09 -18.72 24.58
C PRO A 112 -55.40 -18.65 23.09
N ALA A 113 -56.48 -19.30 22.78
CA ALA A 113 -57.55 -19.04 21.78
C ALA A 113 -57.28 -18.10 20.61
N LEU A 114 -57.58 -18.64 19.43
CA LEU A 114 -57.76 -17.92 18.17
C LEU A 114 -58.74 -16.74 18.30
N ALA A 115 -58.31 -15.53 17.90
CA ALA A 115 -59.20 -14.43 17.58
C ALA A 115 -59.32 -14.31 16.06
N PRO A 116 -60.49 -13.88 15.52
CA PRO A 116 -60.82 -13.94 14.09
C PRO A 116 -60.09 -12.86 13.28
N ALA A 117 -59.78 -13.18 12.03
CA ALA A 117 -59.13 -12.33 11.05
C ALA A 117 -59.92 -11.04 10.75
N PRO A 118 -59.26 -9.86 10.64
CA PRO A 118 -59.88 -8.66 10.16
C PRO A 118 -60.02 -8.67 8.61
N PRO A 119 -60.99 -7.93 8.06
CA PRO A 119 -61.31 -7.94 6.63
C PRO A 119 -60.23 -7.31 5.77
N LYS A 120 -60.07 -7.83 4.54
CA LYS A 120 -59.19 -7.32 3.51
C LYS A 120 -59.57 -5.85 3.18
N ALA A 121 -58.74 -4.93 3.62
CA ALA A 121 -58.79 -3.54 3.18
C ALA A 121 -58.11 -3.42 1.80
N GLY A 122 -58.75 -2.68 0.91
CA GLY A 122 -58.35 -2.50 -0.47
C GLY A 122 -56.97 -1.86 -0.61
N SER A 123 -56.27 -2.31 -1.63
CA SER A 123 -55.02 -1.79 -2.13
C SER A 123 -55.17 -0.33 -2.57
N SER A 124 -54.89 0.61 -1.69
CA SER A 124 -54.62 1.99 -2.07
C SER A 124 -53.14 2.08 -2.46
N HIS A 125 -52.91 2.28 -3.73
CA HIS A 125 -51.61 2.52 -4.32
C HIS A 125 -51.15 3.92 -3.89
N VAL A 126 -50.45 4.01 -2.73
CA VAL A 126 -49.74 5.21 -2.32
C VAL A 126 -48.40 5.17 -3.05
N PRO A 127 -48.07 6.15 -3.92
CA PRO A 127 -46.74 6.19 -4.52
C PRO A 127 -45.68 6.29 -3.40
N PRO A 128 -44.55 5.60 -3.54
CA PRO A 128 -43.46 5.68 -2.54
C PRO A 128 -43.03 7.15 -2.43
N ALA A 129 -43.02 7.65 -1.20
CA ALA A 129 -42.48 8.97 -0.90
C ALA A 129 -41.06 9.05 -1.46
N PRO A 130 -40.64 10.18 -2.08
CA PRO A 130 -39.31 10.34 -2.56
C PRO A 130 -38.34 10.09 -1.39
N ALA A 131 -37.41 9.17 -1.60
CA ALA A 131 -36.37 8.88 -0.62
C ALA A 131 -35.69 10.21 -0.26
N LEU A 132 -35.77 10.59 1.00
CA LEU A 132 -35.03 11.71 1.55
C LEU A 132 -33.55 11.41 1.31
N VAL A 133 -32.97 12.04 0.28
CA VAL A 133 -31.53 12.04 0.05
C VAL A 133 -30.94 12.81 1.21
N THR A 134 -30.54 12.10 2.26
CA THR A 134 -29.77 12.69 3.35
C THR A 134 -28.50 13.29 2.74
N PRO A 135 -28.22 14.58 2.93
CA PRO A 135 -26.99 15.17 2.40
C PRO A 135 -25.77 14.35 2.89
N PRO A 136 -24.74 14.18 2.04
CA PRO A 136 -23.55 13.47 2.43
C PRO A 136 -23.00 14.08 3.74
N ARG A 137 -22.83 13.24 4.76
CA ARG A 137 -22.26 13.68 6.05
C ARG A 137 -20.84 14.15 5.80
N GLU A 138 -20.49 15.31 6.34
CA GLU A 138 -19.08 15.74 6.37
C GLU A 138 -18.23 14.74 7.16
N PRO A 139 -17.05 14.35 6.62
CA PRO A 139 -16.16 13.43 7.32
C PRO A 139 -15.69 14.05 8.65
N VAL A 140 -15.59 13.22 9.68
CA VAL A 140 -15.02 13.65 10.97
C VAL A 140 -13.51 13.72 10.88
N LYS A 141 -12.89 14.52 11.73
CA LYS A 141 -11.43 14.69 11.78
C LYS A 141 -10.72 13.34 11.95
N GLY A 142 -9.73 13.06 11.10
CA GLY A 142 -8.99 11.80 11.03
C GLY A 142 -9.65 10.71 10.19
N GLU A 143 -10.89 10.90 9.76
CA GLU A 143 -11.60 9.92 8.94
C GLU A 143 -10.96 9.77 7.56
N VAL A 144 -10.68 10.90 6.86
CA VAL A 144 -10.11 10.88 5.52
C VAL A 144 -8.69 10.31 5.52
N PHE A 145 -7.87 10.69 6.50
CA PHE A 145 -6.51 10.16 6.65
C PHE A 145 -6.51 8.65 6.87
N THR A 146 -7.36 8.16 7.77
CA THR A 146 -7.43 6.73 8.09
C THR A 146 -8.03 5.94 6.93
N GLN A 147 -9.01 6.50 6.20
CA GLN A 147 -9.56 5.86 4.99
C GLN A 147 -8.52 5.74 3.88
N ALA A 148 -7.68 6.74 3.66
CA ALA A 148 -6.57 6.65 2.71
C ALA A 148 -5.58 5.55 3.11
N LEU A 149 -5.23 5.46 4.39
CA LEU A 149 -4.36 4.39 4.90
C LEU A 149 -4.95 3.00 4.70
N ILE A 150 -6.26 2.82 4.93
CA ILE A 150 -6.96 1.56 4.63
C ILE A 150 -6.93 1.29 3.12
N LYS A 151 -7.25 2.29 2.29
CA LYS A 151 -7.34 2.16 0.84
C LYS A 151 -6.05 1.68 0.21
N ILE A 152 -4.90 2.29 0.56
CA ILE A 152 -3.60 1.91 -0.04
C ILE A 152 -3.25 0.45 0.19
N ILE A 153 -3.60 -0.13 1.35
CA ILE A 153 -3.33 -1.54 1.63
C ILE A 153 -4.43 -2.45 1.06
N ASP A 154 -5.68 -2.04 1.11
CA ASP A 154 -6.81 -2.80 0.54
C ASP A 154 -6.65 -2.98 -0.97
N ASP A 155 -6.20 -1.94 -1.66
CA ASP A 155 -5.87 -1.97 -3.09
C ASP A 155 -4.79 -3.00 -3.42
N GLN A 156 -3.94 -3.39 -2.47
CA GLN A 156 -2.90 -4.39 -2.67
C GLN A 156 -3.30 -5.79 -2.21
N VAL A 157 -4.13 -5.89 -1.18
CA VAL A 157 -4.46 -7.17 -0.55
C VAL A 157 -5.73 -7.81 -1.12
N ASN A 158 -6.73 -7.00 -1.46
CA ASN A 158 -8.06 -7.49 -1.83
C ASN A 158 -8.42 -7.27 -3.31
N LYS A 159 -7.99 -6.17 -3.94
CA LYS A 159 -8.38 -5.83 -5.32
C LYS A 159 -7.62 -6.58 -6.41
N PRO A 160 -6.31 -6.87 -6.31
CA PRO A 160 -5.61 -7.61 -7.36
C PRO A 160 -6.12 -9.04 -7.46
N TRP A 161 -6.15 -9.59 -8.68
CA TRP A 161 -6.64 -10.94 -8.96
C TRP A 161 -6.00 -12.04 -8.09
N PHE A 162 -4.74 -11.89 -7.68
CA PHE A 162 -4.06 -12.81 -6.75
C PHE A 162 -3.81 -12.21 -5.36
N GLY A 163 -4.40 -11.07 -5.04
CA GLY A 163 -4.23 -10.39 -3.77
C GLY A 163 -2.77 -10.05 -3.43
N TRP A 164 -2.39 -10.28 -2.17
CA TRP A 164 -1.01 -10.08 -1.69
C TRP A 164 -0.10 -11.19 -2.21
N ARG A 165 0.84 -10.84 -3.08
CA ARG A 165 1.69 -11.81 -3.81
C ARG A 165 2.97 -12.20 -3.09
N PRO A 166 3.65 -11.33 -2.30
CA PRO A 166 4.92 -11.67 -1.68
C PRO A 166 4.87 -12.92 -0.80
N ASN A 167 3.73 -13.24 -0.20
CA ASN A 167 3.57 -14.44 0.63
C ASN A 167 3.10 -15.68 -0.14
N THR A 168 3.06 -15.67 -1.45
CA THR A 168 2.65 -16.83 -2.26
C THR A 168 3.85 -17.61 -2.78
N ILE A 169 3.69 -18.93 -2.96
CA ILE A 169 4.78 -19.76 -3.46
C ILE A 169 5.09 -19.43 -4.92
N VAL A 170 4.06 -19.36 -5.76
CA VAL A 170 4.23 -19.18 -7.22
C VAL A 170 4.65 -17.76 -7.56
N PHE A 171 4.00 -16.75 -7.00
CA PHE A 171 4.24 -15.35 -7.35
C PHE A 171 5.31 -14.70 -6.48
N GLY A 172 5.41 -15.09 -5.19
CA GLY A 172 6.41 -14.58 -4.26
C GLY A 172 7.77 -15.28 -4.43
N LYS A 173 7.84 -16.56 -4.04
CA LYS A 173 9.12 -17.29 -4.02
C LYS A 173 9.69 -17.63 -5.39
N MET A 174 8.85 -17.87 -6.41
CA MET A 174 9.30 -18.16 -7.78
C MET A 174 9.50 -16.90 -8.65
N GLY A 175 9.18 -15.71 -8.13
CA GLY A 175 9.42 -14.42 -8.80
C GLY A 175 8.64 -14.21 -10.10
N LEU A 176 7.52 -14.94 -10.34
CA LEU A 176 6.76 -14.81 -11.59
C LEU A 176 6.05 -13.45 -11.75
N THR A 177 5.95 -12.67 -10.68
CA THR A 177 5.32 -11.34 -10.67
C THR A 177 6.13 -10.35 -9.85
N ASP A 178 7.42 -10.39 -10.02
CA ASP A 178 8.38 -9.63 -9.24
C ASP A 178 8.09 -8.13 -9.17
N ASN A 179 7.82 -7.52 -10.31
CA ASN A 179 7.44 -6.11 -10.41
C ASN A 179 6.27 -5.75 -9.48
N VAL A 180 5.22 -6.57 -9.49
CA VAL A 180 4.04 -6.32 -8.62
C VAL A 180 4.37 -6.58 -7.15
N ASN A 181 5.22 -7.58 -6.86
CA ASN A 181 5.67 -7.85 -5.50
C ASN A 181 6.41 -6.62 -4.96
N ASN A 182 7.31 -6.04 -5.73
CA ASN A 182 8.09 -4.87 -5.34
C ASN A 182 7.22 -3.62 -5.16
N ILE A 183 6.21 -3.40 -6.03
CA ILE A 183 5.21 -2.34 -5.81
C ILE A 183 4.49 -2.57 -4.47
N GLN A 184 4.02 -3.78 -4.20
CA GLN A 184 3.31 -4.10 -2.96
C GLN A 184 4.20 -3.89 -1.72
N LEU A 185 5.48 -4.24 -1.79
CA LEU A 185 6.44 -4.01 -0.71
C LEU A 185 6.67 -2.50 -0.48
N GLY A 186 6.77 -1.71 -1.54
CA GLY A 186 6.87 -0.25 -1.44
C GLY A 186 5.64 0.38 -0.77
N VAL A 187 4.42 -0.05 -1.16
CA VAL A 187 3.18 0.37 -0.52
C VAL A 187 3.14 -0.02 0.95
N LEU A 188 3.54 -1.24 1.29
CA LEU A 188 3.59 -1.70 2.68
C LEU A 188 4.53 -0.86 3.54
N GLU A 189 5.68 -0.45 3.00
CA GLU A 189 6.63 0.35 3.76
C GLU A 189 6.06 1.74 4.09
N VAL A 190 5.38 2.40 3.16
CA VAL A 190 4.64 3.64 3.43
C VAL A 190 3.55 3.41 4.46
N THR A 191 2.78 2.32 4.34
CA THR A 191 1.73 1.93 5.30
C THR A 191 2.29 1.80 6.71
N ARG A 192 3.41 1.09 6.88
CA ARG A 192 4.09 0.88 8.17
C ARG A 192 4.51 2.20 8.80
N ARG A 193 5.19 3.06 8.05
CA ARG A 193 5.63 4.38 8.56
C ARG A 193 4.45 5.25 8.93
N THR A 194 3.42 5.25 8.11
CA THR A 194 2.21 6.04 8.36
C THR A 194 1.47 5.57 9.62
N VAL A 195 1.26 4.26 9.79
CA VAL A 195 0.56 3.74 10.97
C VAL A 195 1.34 3.95 12.26
N VAL A 196 2.68 3.89 12.20
CA VAL A 196 3.54 4.23 13.36
C VAL A 196 3.31 5.68 13.77
N VAL A 197 3.37 6.62 12.83
CA VAL A 197 3.14 8.04 13.14
C VAL A 197 1.69 8.28 13.63
N LEU A 198 0.71 7.62 13.02
CA LEU A 198 -0.67 7.67 13.49
C LEU A 198 -0.77 7.21 14.95
N ASN A 199 -0.20 6.06 15.28
CA ASN A 199 -0.23 5.48 16.62
C ASN A 199 0.52 6.34 17.65
N GLU A 200 1.76 6.75 17.32
CA GLU A 200 2.65 7.43 18.25
C GLU A 200 2.28 8.90 18.50
N HIS A 201 1.73 9.58 17.49
CA HIS A 201 1.54 11.02 17.51
C HIS A 201 0.07 11.44 17.35
N MET A 202 -0.64 10.93 16.33
CA MET A 202 -1.92 11.51 15.92
C MET A 202 -3.11 11.04 16.75
N THR A 203 -3.01 9.90 17.46
CA THR A 203 -4.08 9.39 18.34
C THR A 203 -3.98 9.92 19.76
N ARG A 204 -2.86 10.55 20.13
CA ARG A 204 -2.57 11.05 21.48
C ARG A 204 -2.24 12.54 21.47
N PHE A 205 -2.73 13.27 22.47
CA PHE A 205 -2.34 14.67 22.64
C PHE A 205 -0.96 14.80 23.30
N ALA A 206 -0.65 13.91 24.22
CA ALA A 206 0.62 13.87 24.93
C ALA A 206 1.19 12.46 24.96
N THR A 207 2.52 12.36 25.06
CA THR A 207 3.24 11.07 25.12
C THR A 207 2.86 10.20 26.33
N THR A 208 2.28 10.81 27.37
CA THR A 208 1.79 10.11 28.56
C THR A 208 0.41 9.49 28.41
N GLU A 209 -0.33 9.82 27.34
CA GLU A 209 -1.64 9.20 27.06
C GLU A 209 -1.45 7.79 26.51
N ALA A 210 -2.40 6.90 26.82
CA ALA A 210 -2.44 5.55 26.25
C ALA A 210 -2.69 5.59 24.75
N TYR A 211 -2.13 4.62 24.04
CA TYR A 211 -2.43 4.39 22.62
C TYR A 211 -3.90 4.03 22.40
N ASP A 212 -4.46 4.40 21.25
CA ASP A 212 -5.73 3.79 20.83
C ASP A 212 -5.48 2.30 20.54
N PRO A 213 -6.17 1.37 21.24
CA PRO A 213 -5.86 -0.04 21.15
C PRO A 213 -6.04 -0.61 19.75
N ARG A 214 -6.96 -0.05 18.95
CA ARG A 214 -7.24 -0.50 17.57
C ARG A 214 -6.13 -0.09 16.61
N VAL A 215 -5.63 1.15 16.74
CA VAL A 215 -4.50 1.63 15.92
C VAL A 215 -3.22 0.91 16.31
N ASN A 216 -3.00 0.67 17.60
CA ASN A 216 -1.85 -0.08 18.08
C ASN A 216 -1.86 -1.55 17.60
N GLU A 217 -3.01 -2.19 17.57
CA GLU A 217 -3.15 -3.55 17.07
C GLU A 217 -2.96 -3.60 15.54
N ALA A 218 -3.55 -2.65 14.80
CA ALA A 218 -3.34 -2.51 13.36
C ALA A 218 -1.86 -2.31 13.02
N MET A 219 -1.15 -1.47 13.77
CA MET A 219 0.29 -1.27 13.62
C MET A 219 1.04 -2.59 13.78
N ASN A 220 0.78 -3.37 14.85
CA ASN A 220 1.43 -4.65 15.08
C ASN A 220 1.16 -5.65 13.94
N PHE A 221 -0.04 -5.66 13.37
CA PHE A 221 -0.38 -6.53 12.25
C PHE A 221 0.35 -6.14 10.95
N PHE A 222 0.54 -4.85 10.68
CA PHE A 222 1.33 -4.40 9.53
C PHE A 222 2.82 -4.73 9.67
N MET A 223 3.35 -4.93 10.88
CA MET A 223 4.76 -5.33 11.11
C MET A 223 5.01 -6.82 10.83
N VAL A 224 3.98 -7.62 10.58
CA VAL A 224 4.16 -9.03 10.17
C VAL A 224 4.97 -9.09 8.87
N SER A 225 5.92 -10.02 8.79
CA SER A 225 6.78 -10.21 7.60
C SER A 225 5.94 -10.42 6.34
N PRO A 226 6.25 -9.71 5.22
CA PRO A 226 5.42 -9.71 4.02
C PRO A 226 5.36 -11.05 3.29
N ASP A 227 6.37 -11.90 3.48
CA ASP A 227 6.52 -13.23 2.87
C ASP A 227 5.87 -14.36 3.69
N LYS A 228 5.34 -14.05 4.89
CA LYS A 228 4.78 -15.06 5.79
C LYS A 228 3.53 -15.70 5.20
N TYR A 229 3.66 -16.97 4.78
CA TYR A 229 2.61 -17.73 4.10
C TYR A 229 1.64 -18.44 5.05
N TRP A 230 2.18 -19.15 6.08
CA TRP A 230 1.41 -19.96 7.03
C TRP A 230 0.83 -19.11 8.17
N PHE A 231 -0.14 -19.70 8.87
CA PHE A 231 -0.91 -19.07 9.95
C PHE A 231 -0.04 -18.48 11.09
N PRO A 232 -0.26 -17.19 11.42
CA PRO A 232 -1.07 -16.23 10.69
C PRO A 232 -0.37 -15.77 9.40
N SER A 233 -1.09 -15.73 8.28
CA SER A 233 -0.51 -15.25 7.01
C SER A 233 -0.40 -13.73 6.98
N ALA A 234 0.58 -13.20 6.23
CA ALA A 234 0.74 -11.76 6.06
C ALA A 234 -0.54 -11.10 5.53
N SER A 235 -1.11 -11.63 4.44
CA SER A 235 -2.35 -11.11 3.87
C SER A 235 -3.54 -11.14 4.82
N GLY A 236 -3.62 -12.17 5.68
CA GLY A 236 -4.63 -12.25 6.73
C GLY A 236 -4.47 -11.13 7.75
N LYS A 237 -3.24 -10.91 8.23
CA LYS A 237 -2.94 -9.87 9.22
C LYS A 237 -3.13 -8.45 8.67
N TYR A 238 -2.81 -8.22 7.41
CA TYR A 238 -3.05 -6.91 6.79
C TYR A 238 -4.55 -6.59 6.63
N ARG A 239 -5.40 -7.62 6.38
CA ARG A 239 -6.87 -7.45 6.40
C ARG A 239 -7.39 -7.18 7.81
N GLU A 240 -6.89 -7.88 8.81
CA GLU A 240 -7.24 -7.61 10.22
C GLU A 240 -6.85 -6.18 10.61
N ALA A 241 -5.65 -5.71 10.23
CA ALA A 241 -5.20 -4.34 10.44
C ALA A 241 -6.16 -3.31 9.82
N ALA A 242 -6.59 -3.53 8.57
CA ALA A 242 -7.56 -2.66 7.91
C ALA A 242 -8.90 -2.62 8.67
N GLN A 243 -9.40 -3.77 9.13
CA GLN A 243 -10.62 -3.84 9.94
C GLN A 243 -10.49 -3.11 11.28
N ASP A 244 -9.33 -3.15 11.93
CA ASP A 244 -9.11 -2.42 13.17
C ASP A 244 -9.06 -0.90 12.94
N LEU A 245 -8.49 -0.46 11.82
CA LEU A 245 -8.56 0.94 11.39
C LEU A 245 -10.01 1.37 11.06
N GLU A 246 -10.84 0.50 10.47
CA GLU A 246 -12.28 0.77 10.28
C GLU A 246 -13.01 0.94 11.61
N LYS A 247 -12.71 0.10 12.61
CA LYS A 247 -13.24 0.26 13.98
C LYS A 247 -12.77 1.56 14.64
N TYR A 248 -11.52 1.98 14.36
CA TYR A 248 -11.01 3.27 14.82
C TYR A 248 -11.81 4.43 14.20
N ILE A 249 -12.08 4.40 12.88
CA ILE A 249 -12.97 5.37 12.22
C ILE A 249 -14.36 5.37 12.86
N GLY A 250 -14.92 4.20 13.14
CA GLY A 250 -16.17 4.07 13.88
C GLY A 250 -16.11 4.74 15.27
N GLY A 251 -14.97 4.64 15.94
CA GLY A 251 -14.71 5.33 17.19
C GLY A 251 -14.64 6.85 17.05
N LEU A 252 -13.99 7.36 15.99
CA LEU A 252 -13.94 8.80 15.67
C LEU A 252 -15.35 9.37 15.46
N LYS A 253 -16.19 8.67 14.69
CA LYS A 253 -17.58 9.09 14.38
C LYS A 253 -18.47 9.27 15.61
N VAL A 254 -18.21 8.53 16.66
CA VAL A 254 -18.98 8.59 17.93
C VAL A 254 -18.23 9.26 19.08
N GLY A 255 -17.08 9.90 18.80
CA GLY A 255 -16.30 10.63 19.79
C GLY A 255 -15.58 9.74 20.83
N ARG A 256 -15.46 8.43 20.58
CA ARG A 256 -14.73 7.48 21.47
C ARG A 256 -13.26 7.33 21.10
N ALA A 257 -12.85 7.81 19.94
CA ALA A 257 -11.47 7.91 19.49
C ALA A 257 -11.16 9.36 19.15
N ARG A 258 -9.88 9.69 19.05
CA ARG A 258 -9.40 11.05 18.77
C ARG A 258 -8.36 11.03 17.67
N PHE A 259 -8.29 12.12 16.92
CA PHE A 259 -7.26 12.39 15.94
C PHE A 259 -6.82 13.85 16.10
N TYR A 260 -5.52 14.06 16.15
CA TYR A 260 -4.93 15.39 16.33
C TYR A 260 -4.10 15.77 15.10
N SER A 261 -4.50 16.83 14.39
CA SER A 261 -3.76 17.39 13.25
C SER A 261 -2.87 18.55 13.71
N ARG A 262 -1.79 18.27 14.42
CA ARG A 262 -0.81 19.26 14.83
C ARG A 262 0.32 19.38 13.82
N VAL A 263 0.93 20.56 13.72
CA VAL A 263 2.05 20.81 12.81
C VAL A 263 3.25 19.88 13.11
N ASP A 264 3.57 19.68 14.38
CA ASP A 264 4.63 18.79 14.82
C ASP A 264 4.38 17.32 14.43
N TYR A 265 3.13 16.86 14.43
CA TYR A 265 2.76 15.52 13.98
C TYR A 265 2.85 15.38 12.45
N LEU A 266 2.50 16.44 11.71
CA LEU A 266 2.72 16.49 10.28
C LEU A 266 4.22 16.46 9.95
N ILE A 267 5.05 17.21 10.68
CA ILE A 267 6.51 17.17 10.52
C ILE A 267 7.04 15.76 10.81
N ALA A 268 6.55 15.07 11.83
CA ALA A 268 6.94 13.69 12.13
C ALA A 268 6.59 12.72 10.96
N LEU A 269 5.41 12.88 10.34
CA LEU A 269 5.04 12.10 9.14
C LEU A 269 5.95 12.40 7.97
N LEU A 270 6.16 13.67 7.65
CA LEU A 270 6.99 14.12 6.55
C LEU A 270 8.46 13.71 6.72
N SER A 271 8.98 13.70 7.96
CA SER A 271 10.32 13.19 8.26
C SER A 271 10.47 11.72 7.90
N ASN A 272 9.51 10.88 8.30
CA ASN A 272 9.50 9.47 7.93
C ASN A 272 9.41 9.25 6.41
N TYR A 273 8.66 10.09 5.72
CA TYR A 273 8.53 10.02 4.26
C TYR A 273 9.80 10.49 3.56
N LYS A 274 10.41 11.58 4.03
CA LYS A 274 11.69 12.08 3.52
C LYS A 274 12.78 11.01 3.62
N ASP A 275 12.91 10.36 4.78
CA ASP A 275 13.91 9.31 4.99
C ASP A 275 13.68 8.11 4.06
N LEU A 276 12.41 7.74 3.82
CA LEU A 276 12.08 6.67 2.88
C LEU A 276 12.40 7.05 1.43
N LEU A 277 12.07 8.28 1.02
CA LEU A 277 12.40 8.78 -0.31
C LEU A 277 13.92 8.88 -0.51
N GLY A 278 14.66 9.36 0.49
CA GLY A 278 16.13 9.43 0.43
C GLY A 278 16.77 8.05 0.27
N SER A 279 16.28 7.04 1.01
CA SER A 279 16.73 5.64 0.87
C SER A 279 16.40 5.08 -0.51
N SER A 280 15.20 5.36 -1.03
CA SER A 280 14.76 4.94 -2.37
C SER A 280 15.61 5.61 -3.46
N PHE A 281 15.85 6.91 -3.34
CA PHE A 281 16.71 7.68 -4.25
C PHE A 281 18.14 7.12 -4.29
N HIS A 282 18.71 6.82 -3.12
CA HIS A 282 20.03 6.20 -3.04
C HIS A 282 20.09 4.85 -3.76
N ASN A 283 19.10 3.98 -3.55
CA ASN A 283 19.01 2.68 -4.22
C ASN A 283 18.87 2.80 -5.75
N LEU A 284 18.16 3.83 -6.22
CA LEU A 284 18.03 4.11 -7.65
C LEU A 284 19.33 4.60 -8.28
N LEU A 285 20.26 5.19 -7.53
CA LEU A 285 21.49 5.78 -8.06
C LEU A 285 22.75 4.96 -7.81
N LYS A 286 22.75 4.02 -6.85
CA LYS A 286 23.95 3.24 -6.52
C LYS A 286 24.40 2.37 -7.69
N ASP A 287 25.68 2.30 -7.93
CA ASP A 287 26.30 1.48 -8.98
C ASP A 287 26.76 0.11 -8.46
N THR A 288 26.98 -0.01 -7.16
CA THR A 288 27.45 -1.22 -6.50
C THR A 288 26.62 -1.56 -5.27
N GLU A 289 26.49 -2.84 -4.99
CA GLU A 289 25.88 -3.37 -3.77
C GLU A 289 26.87 -3.31 -2.59
N ALA A 290 26.37 -3.59 -1.37
CA ALA A 290 27.19 -3.57 -0.15
C ALA A 290 28.37 -4.56 -0.17
N ASP A 291 28.28 -5.63 -0.96
CA ASP A 291 29.35 -6.61 -1.18
C ASP A 291 30.38 -6.18 -2.24
N GLY A 292 30.24 -4.96 -2.79
CA GLY A 292 31.10 -4.40 -3.82
C GLY A 292 30.81 -4.90 -5.24
N GLN A 293 29.78 -5.75 -5.44
CA GLN A 293 29.39 -6.21 -6.77
C GLN A 293 28.59 -5.12 -7.48
N PRO A 294 28.70 -5.02 -8.81
CA PRO A 294 27.82 -4.14 -9.59
C PRO A 294 26.33 -4.50 -9.40
N VAL A 295 25.48 -3.49 -9.32
CA VAL A 295 24.02 -3.70 -9.24
C VAL A 295 23.56 -4.50 -10.45
N SER A 296 23.00 -5.70 -10.22
CA SER A 296 22.51 -6.56 -11.30
C SER A 296 21.27 -5.95 -11.95
N TRP A 297 21.02 -6.33 -13.20
CA TRP A 297 19.84 -5.85 -13.93
C TRP A 297 18.52 -6.22 -13.23
N PHE A 298 18.43 -7.37 -12.60
CA PHE A 298 17.25 -7.76 -11.82
C PHE A 298 17.04 -6.83 -10.62
N MET A 299 18.10 -6.47 -9.89
CA MET A 299 18.00 -5.53 -8.78
C MET A 299 17.60 -4.11 -9.21
N VAL A 300 17.97 -3.71 -10.43
CA VAL A 300 17.54 -2.44 -11.03
C VAL A 300 16.02 -2.38 -11.16
N ASP A 301 15.43 -3.46 -11.63
CA ASP A 301 13.99 -3.64 -11.79
C ASP A 301 13.27 -3.59 -10.43
N ASP A 302 13.81 -4.31 -9.44
CA ASP A 302 13.30 -4.33 -8.07
C ASP A 302 13.28 -2.94 -7.44
N TYR A 303 14.37 -2.18 -7.52
CA TYR A 303 14.45 -0.82 -6.99
C TYR A 303 13.48 0.13 -7.68
N PHE A 304 13.30 -0.02 -8.99
CA PHE A 304 12.36 0.80 -9.75
C PHE A 304 10.92 0.57 -9.28
N TYR A 305 10.46 -0.68 -9.25
CA TYR A 305 9.07 -0.98 -8.87
C TYR A 305 8.80 -0.78 -7.37
N TYR A 306 9.79 -1.01 -6.51
CA TYR A 306 9.69 -0.66 -5.10
C TYR A 306 9.50 0.85 -4.90
N SER A 307 10.27 1.67 -5.60
CA SER A 307 10.14 3.14 -5.58
C SER A 307 8.79 3.61 -6.14
N GLN A 308 8.29 2.94 -7.17
CA GLN A 308 6.96 3.19 -7.73
C GLN A 308 5.85 2.92 -6.70
N GLY A 309 5.95 1.82 -5.95
CA GLY A 309 5.03 1.49 -4.87
C GLY A 309 5.04 2.53 -3.74
N ILE A 310 6.24 3.02 -3.36
CA ILE A 310 6.40 4.12 -2.40
C ILE A 310 5.69 5.38 -2.92
N ALA A 311 5.95 5.77 -4.15
CA ALA A 311 5.38 6.98 -4.73
C ALA A 311 3.85 6.92 -4.81
N LEU A 312 3.30 5.77 -5.23
CA LEU A 312 1.87 5.52 -5.31
C LEU A 312 1.17 5.72 -3.94
N ALA A 313 1.68 5.05 -2.92
CA ALA A 313 1.07 5.09 -1.60
C ALA A 313 1.27 6.45 -0.91
N MET A 314 2.43 7.06 -1.10
CA MET A 314 2.75 8.35 -0.48
C MET A 314 1.93 9.49 -1.10
N ALA A 315 1.69 9.48 -2.42
CA ALA A 315 0.82 10.44 -3.08
C ALA A 315 -0.60 10.40 -2.50
N GLU A 316 -1.21 9.22 -2.40
CA GLU A 316 -2.54 9.02 -1.82
C GLU A 316 -2.61 9.52 -0.37
N MET A 317 -1.58 9.24 0.43
CA MET A 317 -1.52 9.71 1.83
C MET A 317 -1.37 11.22 1.92
N LEU A 318 -0.56 11.86 1.06
CA LEU A 318 -0.38 13.32 1.05
C LEU A 318 -1.64 14.04 0.53
N GLU A 319 -2.41 13.45 -0.37
CA GLU A 319 -3.74 13.95 -0.73
C GLU A 319 -4.71 13.96 0.46
N ALA A 320 -4.67 12.93 1.30
CA ALA A 320 -5.44 12.91 2.54
C ALA A 320 -4.95 13.96 3.55
N VAL A 321 -3.63 14.18 3.64
CA VAL A 321 -3.01 15.25 4.45
C VAL A 321 -3.50 16.63 4.02
N THR A 322 -3.65 16.88 2.71
CA THR A 322 -4.19 18.15 2.19
C THR A 322 -5.54 18.50 2.80
N LYS A 323 -6.39 17.50 3.05
CA LYS A 323 -7.73 17.67 3.63
C LYS A 323 -7.69 17.77 5.15
N GLU A 324 -6.99 16.84 5.79
CA GLU A 324 -7.00 16.73 7.27
C GLU A 324 -6.16 17.81 7.97
N PHE A 325 -5.11 18.31 7.32
CA PHE A 325 -4.22 19.34 7.84
C PHE A 325 -4.40 20.70 7.14
N HIS A 326 -5.56 20.90 6.49
CA HIS A 326 -5.81 22.10 5.69
C HIS A 326 -5.54 23.41 6.46
N GLN A 327 -6.00 23.51 7.71
CA GLN A 327 -5.81 24.70 8.54
C GLN A 327 -4.34 24.96 8.88
N GLU A 328 -3.60 23.91 9.22
CA GLU A 328 -2.19 23.97 9.56
C GLU A 328 -1.34 24.35 8.35
N LEU A 329 -1.65 23.77 7.18
CA LEU A 329 -1.03 24.08 5.90
C LEU A 329 -1.30 25.54 5.48
N GLN A 330 -2.54 26.02 5.67
CA GLN A 330 -2.90 27.39 5.35
C GLN A 330 -2.17 28.40 6.23
N LYS A 331 -2.12 28.17 7.55
CA LYS A 331 -1.40 29.04 8.50
C LYS A 331 0.08 29.17 8.17
N LYS A 332 0.67 28.13 7.62
CA LYS A 332 2.10 28.05 7.29
C LYS A 332 2.39 28.30 5.80
N ASN A 333 1.38 28.62 4.98
CA ASN A 333 1.50 28.79 3.52
C ASN A 333 2.16 27.59 2.81
N ALA A 334 1.96 26.38 3.34
CA ALA A 334 2.64 25.17 2.87
C ALA A 334 1.84 24.37 1.80
N HIS A 335 0.64 24.82 1.39
CA HIS A 335 -0.20 24.12 0.42
C HIS A 335 0.51 23.88 -0.91
N LYS A 336 1.17 24.91 -1.45
CA LYS A 336 1.84 24.80 -2.75
C LYS A 336 2.96 23.75 -2.73
N LEU A 337 3.76 23.71 -1.67
CA LEU A 337 4.80 22.71 -1.51
C LEU A 337 4.23 21.30 -1.42
N LEU A 338 3.11 21.13 -0.73
CA LEU A 338 2.44 19.82 -0.66
C LEU A 338 1.92 19.38 -2.02
N GLU A 339 1.30 20.28 -2.80
CA GLU A 339 0.85 20.01 -4.17
C GLU A 339 2.02 19.63 -5.09
N ASP A 340 3.15 20.34 -5.00
CA ASP A 340 4.35 20.05 -5.80
C ASP A 340 4.93 18.67 -5.43
N ALA A 341 4.96 18.30 -4.14
CA ALA A 341 5.38 16.97 -3.72
C ALA A 341 4.44 15.87 -4.26
N ILE A 342 3.13 16.07 -4.16
CA ILE A 342 2.12 15.14 -4.71
C ILE A 342 2.30 15.00 -6.23
N HIS A 343 2.52 16.10 -6.94
CA HIS A 343 2.73 16.08 -8.39
C HIS A 343 3.98 15.27 -8.78
N ALA A 344 5.10 15.46 -8.08
CA ALA A 344 6.30 14.67 -8.31
C ALA A 344 6.07 13.17 -8.04
N LEU A 345 5.37 12.82 -6.95
CA LEU A 345 5.05 11.43 -6.61
C LEU A 345 4.10 10.80 -7.64
N HIS A 346 3.12 11.53 -8.16
CA HIS A 346 2.29 11.04 -9.27
C HIS A 346 3.13 10.81 -10.53
N GLY A 347 4.07 11.72 -10.85
CA GLY A 347 5.02 11.50 -11.94
C GLY A 347 5.78 10.18 -11.81
N ALA A 348 6.30 9.88 -10.60
CA ALA A 348 6.98 8.63 -10.30
C ALA A 348 6.04 7.42 -10.42
N SER A 349 4.83 7.49 -9.85
CA SER A 349 3.87 6.37 -9.79
C SER A 349 3.32 5.96 -11.15
N HIS A 350 3.27 6.88 -12.13
CA HIS A 350 2.75 6.62 -13.48
C HIS A 350 3.83 6.15 -14.47
N LEU A 351 5.10 6.09 -14.09
CA LEU A 351 6.14 5.53 -14.96
C LEU A 351 5.83 4.04 -15.19
N SER A 352 5.56 3.66 -16.43
CA SER A 352 5.22 2.27 -16.78
C SER A 352 6.05 1.78 -17.98
N PRO A 353 7.36 1.62 -17.83
CA PRO A 353 8.21 1.07 -18.89
C PRO A 353 7.84 -0.38 -19.15
N TRP A 354 7.86 -0.79 -20.41
CA TRP A 354 7.62 -2.18 -20.78
C TRP A 354 8.77 -3.11 -20.32
N VAL A 355 9.98 -2.56 -20.26
CA VAL A 355 11.18 -3.17 -19.69
C VAL A 355 11.96 -2.05 -19.01
N VAL A 356 12.34 -2.26 -17.75
CA VAL A 356 13.21 -1.31 -17.04
C VAL A 356 14.63 -1.45 -17.61
N THR A 357 15.14 -0.40 -18.19
CA THR A 357 16.49 -0.33 -18.74
C THR A 357 17.33 0.67 -17.95
N ASN A 358 18.60 0.32 -17.79
CA ASN A 358 19.63 1.15 -17.15
C ASN A 358 20.63 1.59 -18.21
N GLY A 359 20.14 2.35 -19.22
CA GLY A 359 20.98 2.89 -20.27
C GLY A 359 22.01 3.88 -19.73
N ALA A 360 23.16 4.00 -20.39
CA ALA A 360 24.10 5.07 -20.11
C ALA A 360 23.42 6.43 -20.30
N LYS A 361 23.83 7.46 -19.52
CA LYS A 361 23.25 8.81 -19.58
C LYS A 361 23.25 9.41 -20.99
N ASP A 362 24.25 9.04 -21.79
CA ASP A 362 24.45 9.50 -23.18
C ASP A 362 24.14 8.39 -24.21
N GLY A 363 23.46 7.30 -23.79
CA GLY A 363 23.16 6.14 -24.61
C GLY A 363 21.82 6.27 -25.35
N ILE A 364 21.61 5.36 -26.32
CA ILE A 364 20.35 5.28 -27.09
C ILE A 364 19.23 4.66 -26.27
N LEU A 365 19.54 3.86 -25.24
CA LEU A 365 18.56 3.24 -24.35
C LEU A 365 18.14 4.20 -23.24
N ALA A 366 16.84 4.27 -22.97
CA ALA A 366 16.32 5.07 -21.87
C ALA A 366 16.92 4.63 -20.53
N ASN A 367 17.24 5.58 -19.66
CA ASN A 367 17.62 5.31 -18.29
C ASN A 367 16.39 5.49 -17.38
N HIS A 368 15.62 4.42 -17.20
CA HIS A 368 14.41 4.45 -16.38
C HIS A 368 14.70 4.68 -14.88
N ARG A 369 15.87 4.22 -14.38
CA ARG A 369 16.32 4.52 -13.02
C ARG A 369 16.52 6.02 -12.81
N ALA A 370 17.21 6.68 -13.75
CA ALA A 370 17.44 8.12 -13.67
C ALA A 370 16.12 8.90 -13.74
N ASN A 371 15.18 8.47 -14.59
CA ASN A 371 13.86 9.10 -14.65
C ASN A 371 13.09 8.94 -13.32
N MET A 372 13.07 7.74 -12.76
CA MET A 372 12.46 7.50 -11.46
C MET A 372 13.13 8.31 -10.36
N SER A 373 14.48 8.32 -10.32
CA SER A 373 15.24 9.07 -9.32
C SER A 373 15.01 10.59 -9.39
N THR A 374 14.73 11.13 -10.57
CA THR A 374 14.40 12.56 -10.72
C THR A 374 13.13 12.91 -9.95
N TYR A 375 12.05 12.16 -10.14
CA TYR A 375 10.79 12.39 -9.44
C TYR A 375 10.88 12.13 -7.93
N ILE A 376 11.56 11.03 -7.53
CA ILE A 376 11.76 10.69 -6.11
C ILE A 376 12.61 11.75 -5.41
N GLY A 377 13.67 12.23 -6.06
CA GLY A 377 14.54 13.30 -5.53
C GLY A 377 13.83 14.65 -5.46
N GLU A 378 12.99 14.98 -6.44
CA GLU A 378 12.16 16.17 -6.41
C GLU A 378 11.17 16.14 -5.24
N ALA A 379 10.45 15.03 -5.05
CA ALA A 379 9.53 14.86 -3.94
C ALA A 379 10.25 14.98 -2.58
N GLU A 380 11.43 14.36 -2.43
CA GLU A 380 12.24 14.43 -1.21
C GLU A 380 12.67 15.88 -0.91
N HIS A 381 13.16 16.60 -1.93
CA HIS A 381 13.59 17.99 -1.81
C HIS A 381 12.43 18.92 -1.41
N VAL A 382 11.28 18.78 -2.06
CA VAL A 382 10.09 19.59 -1.77
C VAL A 382 9.57 19.30 -0.35
N ILE A 383 9.51 18.03 0.07
CA ILE A 383 9.12 17.64 1.43
C ILE A 383 10.10 18.23 2.46
N SER A 384 11.40 18.19 2.20
CA SER A 384 12.44 18.78 3.07
C SER A 384 12.24 20.29 3.23
N THR A 385 11.96 20.99 2.13
CA THR A 385 11.65 22.43 2.13
C THR A 385 10.37 22.72 2.89
N MET A 386 9.32 21.92 2.69
CA MET A 386 8.06 22.04 3.40
C MET A 386 8.22 21.86 4.93
N MET A 387 9.01 20.87 5.36
CA MET A 387 9.31 20.66 6.78
C MET A 387 9.99 21.89 7.39
N SER A 388 10.92 22.50 6.69
CA SER A 388 11.59 23.72 7.14
C SER A 388 10.60 24.89 7.28
N GLN A 389 9.68 25.04 6.32
CA GLN A 389 8.63 26.07 6.37
C GLN A 389 7.62 25.82 7.49
N LEU A 390 7.21 24.57 7.72
CA LEU A 390 6.32 24.20 8.82
C LEU A 390 6.95 24.46 10.18
N ALA A 391 8.24 24.29 10.34
CA ALA A 391 8.99 24.51 11.58
C ALA A 391 9.20 25.98 11.92
N THR A 392 9.12 26.91 10.95
CA THR A 392 9.22 28.35 11.21
C THR A 392 7.96 28.85 11.92
N ASN A 393 8.13 29.69 12.94
CA ASN A 393 7.03 30.28 13.72
C ASN A 393 6.24 31.35 12.94
#